data_4da88504aebcd4dc15f6b343d06995c9
#
_entry.id   4da88504aebcd4dc15f6b343d06995c9
#
_cell.length_a   1.000
_cell.length_b   1.000
_cell.length_c   1.000
_cell.angle_alpha   90.00
_cell.angle_beta   90.00
_cell.angle_gamma   90.00
#
_symmetry.space_group_name_H-M   'P 1'
#
loop_
_entity.id
_entity.type
_entity.pdbx_description
1 polymer ?
#
loop_
_entity_poly.entity_id
_entity_poly.type
_entity_poly.pdbx_seq_one_letter_code
_entity_poly.pdbx_strand_id
1 'polypeptide(L)'
;MTQRYRVAADDFDGLLLRLDAVPPSLAVAQSIEESGWGTSRFALQGNAVFGQWTFTDGAGIVPARRDDGANHEVRSFDHLHQSVKLYLQNLNRHRAYRKFRTARAAMRAAGQPLDGYALAETLVRYSERGEDYIGTLQLLMRSNGLGSLDSAELRN
;
A
#
# COMPACT_ATOMS: atom_id res chain seq x y z
N MET A 1 -8.92 -13.19 13.81
CA MET A 1 -7.87 -12.20 13.51
C MET A 1 -6.63 -12.86 12.91
N THR A 2 -6.07 -13.90 13.50
CA THR A 2 -4.88 -14.63 13.02
C THR A 2 -4.99 -15.15 11.59
N GLN A 3 -6.10 -15.75 11.19
CA GLN A 3 -6.34 -16.17 9.81
C GLN A 3 -6.25 -15.02 8.80
N ARG A 4 -6.78 -13.83 9.14
CA ARG A 4 -6.71 -12.64 8.29
C ARG A 4 -5.27 -12.22 8.04
N TYR A 5 -4.39 -12.34 9.04
CA TYR A 5 -2.98 -11.96 8.95
C TYR A 5 -2.03 -13.12 8.63
N ARG A 6 -2.56 -14.32 8.41
CA ARG A 6 -1.79 -15.53 8.05
C ARG A 6 -0.69 -15.82 9.06
N VAL A 7 -1.05 -15.81 10.34
CA VAL A 7 -0.20 -16.22 11.47
C VAL A 7 -0.84 -17.38 12.21
N ALA A 8 -0.04 -18.19 12.89
CA ALA A 8 -0.55 -19.24 13.77
C ALA A 8 -1.39 -18.63 14.91
N ALA A 9 -2.27 -19.44 15.51
CA ALA A 9 -3.22 -18.95 16.52
C ALA A 9 -2.52 -18.43 17.80
N ASP A 10 -1.34 -18.95 18.07
CA ASP A 10 -0.48 -18.68 19.22
C ASP A 10 0.73 -17.77 18.89
N ASP A 11 0.91 -17.37 17.64
CA ASP A 11 1.99 -16.47 17.18
C ASP A 11 1.61 -15.00 17.39
N PHE A 12 1.64 -14.55 18.63
CA PHE A 12 1.33 -13.17 19.00
C PHE A 12 2.35 -12.17 18.44
N ASP A 13 3.63 -12.51 18.43
CA ASP A 13 4.69 -11.65 17.91
C ASP A 13 4.56 -11.47 16.40
N GLY A 14 4.28 -12.54 15.69
CA GLY A 14 3.98 -12.48 14.26
C GLY A 14 2.72 -11.68 13.95
N LEU A 15 1.71 -11.73 14.84
CA LEU A 15 0.50 -10.92 14.70
C LEU A 15 0.80 -9.43 14.93
N LEU A 16 1.53 -9.08 15.99
CA LEU A 16 1.92 -7.70 16.29
C LEU A 16 2.76 -7.10 15.17
N LEU A 17 3.69 -7.88 14.60
CA LEU A 17 4.49 -7.45 13.45
C LEU A 17 3.64 -7.08 12.23
N ARG A 18 2.47 -7.69 12.08
CA ARG A 18 1.56 -7.50 10.93
C ARG A 18 0.39 -6.55 11.22
N LEU A 19 0.02 -6.38 12.48
CA LEU A 19 -1.11 -5.56 12.90
C LEU A 19 -0.63 -4.17 13.33
N ASP A 20 -0.17 -3.37 12.37
CA ASP A 20 0.29 -2.00 12.64
C ASP A 20 -0.02 -1.08 11.45
N ALA A 21 0.04 0.22 11.68
CA ALA A 21 -0.24 1.25 10.70
C ALA A 21 0.76 1.25 9.53
N VAL A 22 0.31 1.77 8.40
CA VAL A 22 1.18 2.25 7.33
C VAL A 22 1.19 3.77 7.42
N PRO A 23 2.38 4.44 7.39
CA PRO A 23 2.44 5.88 7.46
C PRO A 23 1.54 6.54 6.41
N PRO A 24 0.73 7.55 6.77
CA PRO A 24 -0.15 8.23 5.82
C PRO A 24 0.61 8.86 4.65
N SER A 25 1.80 9.44 4.90
CA SER A 25 2.66 9.99 3.84
C SER A 25 2.99 8.97 2.76
N LEU A 26 3.34 7.74 3.16
CA LEU A 26 3.65 6.65 2.24
C LEU A 26 2.40 6.18 1.48
N ALA A 27 1.29 6.00 2.18
CA ALA A 27 0.04 5.57 1.55
C ALA A 27 -0.46 6.59 0.51
N VAL A 28 -0.36 7.89 0.82
CA VAL A 28 -0.72 8.98 -0.11
C VAL A 28 0.23 9.02 -1.29
N ALA A 29 1.55 8.96 -1.09
CA ALA A 29 2.52 8.96 -2.18
C ALA A 29 2.30 7.77 -3.13
N GLN A 30 2.07 6.56 -2.60
CA GLN A 30 1.76 5.39 -3.42
C GLN A 30 0.43 5.56 -4.17
N SER A 31 -0.61 6.07 -3.52
CA SER A 31 -1.89 6.30 -4.20
C SER A 31 -1.79 7.32 -5.34
N ILE A 32 -0.98 8.37 -5.18
CA ILE A 32 -0.69 9.36 -6.23
C ILE A 32 -0.01 8.68 -7.42
N GLU A 33 1.06 7.94 -7.18
CA GLU A 33 1.84 7.26 -8.22
C GLU A 33 1.00 6.21 -8.96
N GLU A 34 0.28 5.34 -8.23
CA GLU A 34 -0.48 4.23 -8.80
C GLU A 34 -1.75 4.69 -9.55
N SER A 35 -2.35 5.81 -9.15
CA SER A 35 -3.59 6.30 -9.73
C SER A 35 -3.43 7.49 -10.67
N GLY A 36 -2.20 7.99 -10.86
CA GLY A 36 -1.96 9.23 -11.60
C GLY A 36 -2.73 10.39 -10.97
N TRP A 37 -2.47 10.68 -9.69
CA TRP A 37 -3.17 11.73 -8.95
C TRP A 37 -4.70 11.52 -8.83
N GLY A 38 -5.15 10.27 -8.80
CA GLY A 38 -6.57 9.95 -8.75
C GLY A 38 -7.33 10.16 -10.06
N THR A 39 -6.62 10.48 -11.15
CA THR A 39 -7.25 10.82 -12.45
C THR A 39 -7.38 9.63 -13.39
N SER A 40 -6.76 8.49 -13.07
CA SER A 40 -6.86 7.30 -13.91
C SER A 40 -8.30 6.79 -14.01
N ARG A 41 -8.64 6.16 -15.14
CA ARG A 41 -9.94 5.52 -15.33
C ARG A 41 -10.28 4.54 -14.19
N PHE A 42 -9.28 3.83 -13.69
CA PHE A 42 -9.46 2.86 -12.61
C PHE A 42 -9.80 3.53 -11.27
N ALA A 43 -9.18 4.67 -10.99
CA ALA A 43 -9.50 5.46 -9.80
C ALA A 43 -10.90 6.06 -9.88
N LEU A 44 -11.24 6.68 -11.04
CA LEU A 44 -12.51 7.41 -11.22
C LEU A 44 -13.72 6.48 -11.32
N GLN A 45 -13.60 5.34 -12.02
CA GLN A 45 -14.72 4.44 -12.27
C GLN A 45 -14.79 3.25 -11.30
N GLY A 46 -13.65 2.88 -10.69
CA GLY A 46 -13.56 1.69 -9.85
C GLY A 46 -13.04 1.93 -8.44
N ASN A 47 -12.87 3.19 -8.00
CA ASN A 47 -12.26 3.51 -6.69
C ASN A 47 -10.93 2.80 -6.44
N ALA A 48 -10.18 2.43 -7.51
CA ALA A 48 -8.97 1.61 -7.47
C ALA A 48 -7.72 2.51 -7.50
N VAL A 49 -7.36 3.08 -6.35
CA VAL A 49 -6.23 4.02 -6.25
C VAL A 49 -4.87 3.35 -6.05
N PHE A 50 -4.81 2.03 -5.93
CA PHE A 50 -3.56 1.27 -5.79
C PHE A 50 -3.39 0.19 -6.86
N GLY A 51 -4.18 0.19 -7.93
CA GLY A 51 -4.02 -0.71 -9.06
C GLY A 51 -4.09 -2.21 -8.74
N GLN A 52 -4.81 -2.62 -7.69
CA GLN A 52 -4.88 -4.03 -7.28
C GLN A 52 -5.55 -4.89 -8.36
N TRP A 53 -4.93 -6.01 -8.67
CA TRP A 53 -5.44 -6.95 -9.66
C TRP A 53 -6.48 -7.92 -9.06
N THR A 54 -7.39 -8.35 -9.92
CA THR A 54 -8.29 -9.47 -9.70
C THR A 54 -8.25 -10.41 -10.91
N PHE A 55 -8.46 -11.70 -10.67
CA PHE A 55 -8.60 -12.74 -11.70
C PHE A 55 -10.02 -13.30 -11.75
N THR A 56 -10.95 -12.63 -11.07
CA THR A 56 -12.37 -12.94 -11.12
C THR A 56 -12.99 -12.09 -12.20
N ASP A 57 -13.55 -12.71 -13.23
CA ASP A 57 -14.17 -12.04 -14.36
C ASP A 57 -15.30 -11.11 -13.89
N GLY A 58 -15.29 -9.88 -14.40
CA GLY A 58 -16.29 -8.86 -14.09
C GLY A 58 -16.16 -8.23 -12.71
N ALA A 59 -15.11 -8.58 -11.93
CA ALA A 59 -14.86 -7.98 -10.61
C ALA A 59 -14.00 -6.71 -10.70
N GLY A 60 -13.67 -6.26 -11.90
CA GLY A 60 -12.80 -5.11 -12.12
C GLY A 60 -13.02 -4.43 -13.47
N ILE A 61 -12.03 -3.64 -13.85
CA ILE A 61 -11.97 -2.94 -15.13
C ILE A 61 -10.83 -3.55 -15.95
N VAL A 62 -11.13 -4.00 -17.15
CA VAL A 62 -10.12 -4.55 -18.07
C VAL A 62 -9.15 -3.46 -18.50
N PRO A 63 -7.81 -3.63 -18.34
CA PRO A 63 -6.84 -2.69 -18.86
C PRO A 63 -6.90 -2.56 -20.38
N ALA A 64 -6.85 -1.34 -20.91
CA ALA A 64 -6.92 -1.10 -22.36
C ALA A 64 -5.77 -1.72 -23.16
N ARG A 65 -4.64 -1.93 -22.50
CA ARG A 65 -3.41 -2.55 -23.07
C ARG A 65 -3.08 -3.86 -22.36
N ARG A 66 -4.10 -4.66 -22.07
CA ARG A 66 -3.89 -5.99 -21.52
C ARG A 66 -3.29 -6.90 -22.60
N ASP A 67 -2.22 -7.62 -22.26
CA ASP A 67 -1.57 -8.55 -23.17
C ASP A 67 -2.53 -9.67 -23.62
N ASP A 68 -2.35 -10.14 -24.84
CA ASP A 68 -3.15 -11.25 -25.40
C ASP A 68 -2.98 -12.49 -24.52
N GLY A 69 -4.11 -13.08 -24.13
CA GLY A 69 -4.13 -14.24 -23.23
C GLY A 69 -4.04 -13.92 -21.73
N ALA A 70 -3.80 -12.68 -21.33
CA ALA A 70 -3.90 -12.29 -19.93
C ALA A 70 -5.38 -12.14 -19.51
N ASN A 71 -5.71 -12.59 -18.29
CA ASN A 71 -7.08 -12.56 -17.75
C ASN A 71 -7.24 -11.67 -16.52
N HIS A 72 -6.22 -10.89 -16.16
CA HIS A 72 -6.31 -9.98 -15.03
C HIS A 72 -7.14 -8.74 -15.34
N GLU A 73 -7.87 -8.26 -14.35
CA GLU A 73 -8.55 -6.98 -14.33
C GLU A 73 -8.01 -6.13 -13.18
N VAL A 74 -8.09 -4.81 -13.28
CA VAL A 74 -7.89 -3.92 -12.13
C VAL A 74 -9.18 -3.94 -11.32
N ARG A 75 -9.09 -4.40 -10.08
CA ARG A 75 -10.23 -4.62 -9.19
C ARG A 75 -11.00 -3.34 -8.96
N SER A 76 -12.33 -3.39 -9.10
CA SER A 76 -13.24 -2.31 -8.74
C SER A 76 -13.77 -2.46 -7.32
N PHE A 77 -14.10 -1.34 -6.71
CA PHE A 77 -14.62 -1.25 -5.34
C PHE A 77 -15.83 -0.33 -5.30
N ASP A 78 -16.80 -0.63 -4.47
CA ASP A 78 -17.97 0.23 -4.27
C ASP A 78 -17.59 1.56 -3.61
N HIS A 79 -16.54 1.52 -2.75
CA HIS A 79 -16.06 2.66 -1.99
C HIS A 79 -14.52 2.70 -1.92
N LEU A 80 -13.96 3.90 -1.95
CA LEU A 80 -12.52 4.15 -1.88
C LEU A 80 -11.83 3.46 -0.68
N HIS A 81 -12.48 3.45 0.50
CA HIS A 81 -11.90 2.83 1.69
C HIS A 81 -11.63 1.32 1.53
N GLN A 82 -12.34 0.63 0.62
CA GLN A 82 -12.10 -0.79 0.37
C GLN A 82 -10.78 -1.01 -0.37
N SER A 83 -10.44 -0.13 -1.32
CA SER A 83 -9.12 -0.13 -1.98
C SER A 83 -8.01 0.13 -0.97
N VAL A 84 -8.16 1.16 -0.13
CA VAL A 84 -7.22 1.47 0.95
C VAL A 84 -7.06 0.27 1.90
N LYS A 85 -8.15 -0.33 2.35
CA LYS A 85 -8.12 -1.50 3.24
C LYS A 85 -7.35 -2.68 2.63
N LEU A 86 -7.56 -2.95 1.34
CA LEU A 86 -6.87 -4.04 0.66
C LEU A 86 -5.37 -3.73 0.51
N TYR A 87 -5.00 -2.50 0.21
CA TYR A 87 -3.62 -2.03 0.19
C TYR A 87 -2.94 -2.22 1.54
N LEU A 88 -3.53 -1.74 2.64
CA LEU A 88 -3.00 -1.92 3.99
C LEU A 88 -2.81 -3.40 4.34
N GLN A 89 -3.79 -4.24 3.98
CA GLN A 89 -3.70 -5.69 4.19
C GLN A 89 -2.57 -6.30 3.37
N ASN A 90 -2.32 -5.83 2.15
CA ASN A 90 -1.24 -6.32 1.31
C ASN A 90 0.13 -6.07 1.96
N LEU A 91 0.43 -4.84 2.36
CA LEU A 91 1.68 -4.51 3.04
C LEU A 91 1.85 -5.28 4.36
N ASN A 92 0.76 -5.47 5.08
CA ASN A 92 0.75 -6.15 6.37
C ASN A 92 0.82 -7.68 6.29
N ARG A 93 0.52 -8.29 5.13
CA ARG A 93 0.39 -9.76 5.01
C ARG A 93 1.35 -10.39 4.01
N HIS A 94 1.58 -9.74 2.87
CA HIS A 94 2.31 -10.36 1.77
C HIS A 94 3.79 -10.53 2.12
N ARG A 95 4.35 -11.69 1.74
CA ARG A 95 5.74 -12.06 2.06
C ARG A 95 6.78 -11.08 1.51
N ALA A 96 6.51 -10.45 0.35
CA ALA A 96 7.40 -9.48 -0.26
C ALA A 96 7.71 -8.27 0.64
N TYR A 97 6.77 -7.90 1.54
CA TYR A 97 6.87 -6.73 2.41
C TYR A 97 7.33 -7.05 3.83
N ARG A 98 8.03 -8.18 4.03
CA ARG A 98 8.60 -8.53 5.33
C ARG A 98 9.56 -7.46 5.83
N LYS A 99 10.45 -6.95 4.94
CA LYS A 99 11.40 -5.88 5.30
C LYS A 99 10.70 -4.63 5.80
N PHE A 100 9.62 -4.21 5.14
CA PHE A 100 8.76 -3.10 5.58
C PHE A 100 8.28 -3.29 7.02
N ARG A 101 7.69 -4.44 7.33
CA ARG A 101 7.18 -4.74 8.67
C ARG A 101 8.27 -4.78 9.72
N THR A 102 9.43 -5.36 9.40
CA THR A 102 10.58 -5.43 10.32
C THR A 102 11.15 -4.03 10.62
N ALA A 103 11.32 -3.18 9.59
CA ALA A 103 11.79 -1.81 9.78
C ALA A 103 10.79 -0.98 10.60
N ARG A 104 9.49 -1.11 10.32
CA ARG A 104 8.43 -0.46 11.10
C ARG A 104 8.45 -0.89 12.57
N ALA A 105 8.58 -2.18 12.84
CA ALA A 105 8.67 -2.69 14.21
C ALA A 105 9.93 -2.19 14.94
N ALA A 106 11.06 -2.03 14.23
CA ALA A 106 12.27 -1.44 14.79
C ALA A 106 12.06 0.02 15.19
N MET A 107 11.40 0.84 14.38
CA MET A 107 11.02 2.21 14.73
C MET A 107 10.15 2.23 16.00
N ARG A 108 9.15 1.36 16.10
CA ARG A 108 8.29 1.23 17.30
C ARG A 108 9.09 0.85 18.54
N ALA A 109 9.98 -0.14 18.42
CA ALA A 109 10.83 -0.58 19.53
C ALA A 109 11.80 0.51 20.02
N ALA A 110 12.25 1.39 19.11
CA ALA A 110 13.08 2.54 19.44
C ALA A 110 12.28 3.76 19.96
N GLY A 111 10.94 3.66 20.11
CA GLY A 111 10.10 4.78 20.51
C GLY A 111 10.03 5.91 19.46
N GLN A 112 10.42 5.62 18.22
CA GLN A 112 10.41 6.60 17.13
C GLN A 112 9.04 6.67 16.47
N PRO A 113 8.62 7.85 15.97
CA PRO A 113 7.46 7.96 15.10
C PRO A 113 7.70 7.15 13.82
N LEU A 114 6.63 6.66 13.21
CA LEU A 114 6.73 6.02 11.90
C LEU A 114 7.05 7.09 10.84
N ASP A 115 8.05 6.81 10.03
CA ASP A 115 8.52 7.68 8.95
C ASP A 115 8.27 6.99 7.60
N GLY A 116 7.30 7.51 6.84
CA GLY A 116 6.94 6.95 5.53
C GLY A 116 8.05 7.07 4.50
N TYR A 117 8.86 8.13 4.57
CA TYR A 117 9.99 8.35 3.67
C TYR A 117 11.06 7.27 3.85
N ALA A 118 11.46 6.99 5.09
CA ALA A 118 12.42 5.94 5.41
C ALA A 118 11.84 4.53 5.11
N LEU A 119 10.58 4.30 5.42
CA LEU A 119 9.94 3.00 5.16
C LEU A 119 9.74 2.71 3.67
N ALA A 120 9.65 3.73 2.81
CA ALA A 120 9.58 3.56 1.35
C ALA A 120 10.76 2.74 0.81
N GLU A 121 11.97 2.90 1.37
CA GLU A 121 13.19 2.19 0.95
C GLU A 121 13.05 0.66 1.03
N THR A 122 12.13 0.17 1.85
CA THR A 122 11.89 -1.25 2.02
C THR A 122 10.97 -1.86 0.95
N LEU A 123 10.35 -1.02 0.10
CA LEU A 123 9.33 -1.39 -0.87
C LEU A 123 9.85 -1.61 -2.30
N VAL A 124 11.15 -1.90 -2.47
CA VAL A 124 11.78 -2.16 -3.79
C VAL A 124 11.03 -3.23 -4.61
N ARG A 125 10.35 -4.17 -3.95
CA ARG A 125 9.56 -5.22 -4.59
C ARG A 125 8.10 -4.85 -4.88
N TYR A 126 7.72 -3.60 -4.64
CA TYR A 126 6.35 -3.17 -4.88
C TYR A 126 6.10 -2.93 -6.38
N SER A 127 7.11 -2.43 -7.07
CA SER A 127 7.07 -2.17 -8.52
C SER A 127 8.26 -2.83 -9.22
N GLU A 128 8.10 -3.20 -10.48
CA GLU A 128 9.18 -3.68 -11.34
C GLU A 128 10.28 -2.63 -11.56
N ARG A 129 9.95 -1.34 -11.35
CA ARG A 129 10.91 -0.22 -11.43
C ARG A 129 11.93 -0.21 -10.28
N GLY A 130 11.73 -1.00 -9.24
CA GLY A 130 12.69 -1.15 -8.14
C GLY A 130 13.03 0.18 -7.45
N GLU A 131 14.31 0.54 -7.45
CA GLU A 131 14.82 1.78 -6.80
C GLU A 131 14.29 3.07 -7.43
N ASP A 132 14.02 3.09 -8.74
CA ASP A 132 13.43 4.25 -9.42
C ASP A 132 12.01 4.54 -8.88
N TYR A 133 11.27 3.50 -8.54
CA TYR A 133 9.97 3.64 -7.88
C TYR A 133 10.11 4.28 -6.50
N ILE A 134 11.10 3.85 -5.71
CA ILE A 134 11.37 4.42 -4.39
C ILE A 134 11.74 5.91 -4.52
N GLY A 135 12.63 6.24 -5.45
CA GLY A 135 13.01 7.63 -5.74
C GLY A 135 11.80 8.51 -6.10
N THR A 136 10.86 7.96 -6.89
CA THR A 136 9.60 8.66 -7.24
C THR A 136 8.73 8.91 -6.00
N LEU A 137 8.53 7.91 -5.14
CA LEU A 137 7.75 8.07 -3.91
C LEU A 137 8.37 9.11 -2.99
N GLN A 138 9.69 9.04 -2.79
CA GLN A 138 10.42 9.98 -1.96
C GLN A 138 10.37 11.41 -2.50
N LEU A 139 10.44 11.58 -3.83
CA LEU A 139 10.25 12.87 -4.48
C LEU A 139 8.84 13.41 -4.25
N LEU A 140 7.80 12.59 -4.45
CA LEU A 140 6.40 12.97 -4.20
C LEU A 140 6.20 13.42 -2.75
N MET A 141 6.75 12.67 -1.78
CA MET A 141 6.64 13.03 -0.36
C MET A 141 7.28 14.39 -0.06
N ARG A 142 8.50 14.65 -0.58
CA ARG A 142 9.20 15.92 -0.36
C ARG A 142 8.51 17.09 -1.04
N SER A 143 8.19 16.94 -2.33
CA SER A 143 7.64 18.02 -3.13
C SER A 143 6.25 18.47 -2.67
N ASN A 144 5.51 17.60 -2.00
CA ASN A 144 4.14 17.86 -1.53
C ASN A 144 4.03 17.97 0.00
N GLY A 145 5.14 17.93 0.73
CA GLY A 145 5.15 18.06 2.19
C GLY A 145 4.40 16.95 2.92
N LEU A 146 4.31 15.74 2.32
CA LEU A 146 3.46 14.66 2.85
C LEU A 146 3.95 14.13 4.21
N GLY A 147 5.22 14.33 4.57
CA GLY A 147 5.78 13.87 5.85
C GLY A 147 5.02 14.40 7.06
N SER A 148 4.40 15.58 6.97
CA SER A 148 3.57 16.14 8.04
C SER A 148 2.33 15.28 8.36
N LEU A 149 1.88 14.43 7.43
CA LEU A 149 0.75 13.54 7.61
C LEU A 149 1.03 12.41 8.61
N ASP A 150 2.31 12.04 8.80
CA ASP A 150 2.69 10.93 9.67
C ASP A 150 2.52 11.26 11.17
N SER A 151 2.45 12.56 11.51
CA SER A 151 2.14 13.06 12.84
C SER A 151 0.75 13.69 12.96
N ALA A 152 -0.07 13.61 11.90
CA ALA A 152 -1.40 14.21 11.92
C ALA A 152 -2.36 13.43 12.83
N GLU A 153 -3.14 14.15 13.64
CA GLU A 153 -4.19 13.60 14.48
C GLU A 153 -5.57 14.03 13.97
N LEU A 154 -6.55 13.13 14.10
CA LEU A 154 -7.93 13.48 13.81
C LEU A 154 -8.42 14.46 14.89
N ARG A 155 -8.97 15.59 14.47
CA ARG A 155 -9.68 16.49 15.39
C ARG A 155 -11.00 15.84 15.79
N ASN A 156 -11.21 15.74 17.10
CA ASN A 156 -12.51 15.36 17.67
C ASN A 156 -13.53 16.46 17.44
#